data_b23b1f985af715031d5b94dfecbd0165
#
_entry.id   b23b1f985af715031d5b94dfecbd0165
#
_cell.length_a   1.000
_cell.length_b   1.000
_cell.length_c   1.000
_cell.angle_alpha   90.00
_cell.angle_beta   90.00
_cell.angle_gamma   90.00
#
_symmetry.space_group_name_H-M   'P 1'
#
loop_
_entity.id
_entity.type
_entity.pdbx_description
1 polymer ?
#
loop_
_entity_poly.entity_id
_entity_poly.type
_entity_poly.pdbx_seq_one_letter_code
_entity_poly.pdbx_strand_id
1 'polypeptide(L)'
;MKLLKLLLGSSRPMPLEYARKQFGSSTVNRLINRDLVAREWVRRGDDPKPPSKRMIWEQISPTNEQDAAIERIYGALDRGLCPGSSDTAFLIHGVTGSGKTEVYLRALEHCIVLGRKGILLVPEIALTAQMVSHLNLRFPGRVALMHSAMSAVEQFQIWW
;
A
#
# COMPACT_ATOMS: atom_id res chain seq x y z
N MET A 1 34.46 12.94 11.75
CA MET A 1 34.68 13.41 10.36
C MET A 1 34.44 12.35 9.27
N LYS A 2 34.61 11.04 9.52
CA LYS A 2 34.41 9.99 8.51
C LYS A 2 32.97 9.92 7.96
N LEU A 3 31.94 10.01 8.82
CA LEU A 3 30.52 9.96 8.39
C LEU A 3 30.15 11.14 7.49
N LEU A 4 30.52 12.37 7.85
CA LEU A 4 30.26 13.56 7.03
C LEU A 4 30.90 13.48 5.64
N LYS A 5 32.14 13.02 5.56
CA LYS A 5 32.82 12.83 4.26
C LYS A 5 32.11 11.81 3.38
N LEU A 6 31.60 10.74 3.99
CA LEU A 6 30.88 9.69 3.27
C LEU A 6 29.50 10.16 2.78
N LEU A 7 28.78 10.95 3.59
CA LEU A 7 27.51 11.54 3.20
C LEU A 7 27.65 12.60 2.11
N LEU A 8 28.69 13.43 2.17
CA LEU A 8 28.98 14.44 1.13
C LEU A 8 29.38 13.82 -0.20
N GLY A 9 29.96 12.62 -0.19
CA GLY A 9 30.31 11.88 -1.41
C GLY A 9 29.20 10.98 -1.95
N SER A 10 28.06 10.88 -1.26
CA SER A 10 26.95 10.02 -1.68
C SER A 10 25.77 10.86 -2.14
N SER A 11 25.26 10.58 -3.33
CA SER A 11 24.02 11.16 -3.84
C SER A 11 22.74 10.49 -3.29
N ARG A 12 22.88 9.45 -2.47
CA ARG A 12 21.77 8.70 -1.87
C ARG A 12 21.76 8.82 -0.36
N PRO A 13 20.58 8.94 0.28
CA PRO A 13 20.47 8.95 1.74
C PRO A 13 20.95 7.61 2.33
N MET A 14 21.59 7.69 3.49
CA MET A 14 22.09 6.52 4.23
C MET A 14 21.07 6.09 5.27
N PRO A 15 20.73 4.78 5.37
CA PRO A 15 19.85 4.29 6.43
C PRO A 15 20.40 4.64 7.82
N LEU A 16 19.54 5.20 8.69
CA LEU A 16 19.93 5.66 10.02
C LEU A 16 20.50 4.53 10.89
N GLU A 17 19.92 3.34 10.81
CA GLU A 17 20.42 2.16 11.55
C GLU A 17 21.80 1.73 11.10
N TYR A 18 22.06 1.75 9.81
CA TYR A 18 23.39 1.47 9.27
C TYR A 18 24.41 2.49 9.75
N ALA A 19 24.06 3.78 9.71
CA ALA A 19 24.91 4.85 10.23
C ALA A 19 25.21 4.67 11.74
N ARG A 20 24.20 4.32 12.54
CA ARG A 20 24.35 4.06 13.98
C ARG A 20 25.22 2.85 14.28
N LYS A 21 25.04 1.77 13.52
CA LYS A 21 25.86 0.55 13.68
C LYS A 21 27.32 0.77 13.33
N GLN A 22 27.60 1.56 12.31
CA GLN A 22 28.96 1.74 11.78
C GLN A 22 29.74 2.87 12.45
N PHE A 23 29.07 3.93 12.89
CA PHE A 23 29.72 5.15 13.43
C PHE A 23 29.35 5.45 14.88
N GLY A 24 28.48 4.63 15.48
CA GLY A 24 28.00 4.79 16.86
C GLY A 24 26.84 5.78 16.97
N SER A 25 25.85 5.44 17.80
CA SER A 25 24.64 6.26 18.01
C SER A 25 24.96 7.66 18.56
N SER A 26 25.94 7.78 19.44
CA SER A 26 26.36 9.06 20.01
C SER A 26 26.93 10.03 18.96
N THR A 27 27.70 9.50 18.01
CA THR A 27 28.27 10.28 16.91
C THR A 27 27.19 10.78 15.96
N VAL A 28 26.26 9.90 15.59
CA VAL A 28 25.15 10.24 14.69
C VAL A 28 24.23 11.29 15.33
N ASN A 29 23.82 11.07 16.58
CA ASN A 29 22.97 12.03 17.30
C ASN A 29 23.65 13.38 17.48
N ARG A 30 24.96 13.42 17.73
CA ARG A 30 25.72 14.70 17.85
C ARG A 30 25.73 15.49 16.54
N LEU A 31 25.80 14.80 15.39
CA LEU A 31 25.77 15.46 14.09
C LEU A 31 24.36 16.00 13.78
N ILE A 32 23.32 15.26 14.15
CA ILE A 32 21.93 15.70 14.02
C ILE A 32 21.66 16.90 14.92
N ASN A 33 22.05 16.85 16.19
CA ASN A 33 21.82 17.93 17.15
C ASN A 33 22.61 19.21 16.82
N ARG A 34 23.61 19.14 15.96
CA ARG A 34 24.40 20.29 15.47
C ARG A 34 23.95 20.76 14.09
N ASP A 35 22.83 20.26 13.60
CA ASP A 35 22.27 20.56 12.26
C ASP A 35 23.27 20.33 11.10
N LEU A 36 24.29 19.50 11.33
CA LEU A 36 25.26 19.12 10.30
C LEU A 36 24.75 18.01 9.36
N VAL A 37 23.72 17.28 9.80
CA VAL A 37 23.05 16.20 9.06
C VAL A 37 21.57 16.28 9.34
N ALA A 38 20.78 16.36 8.28
CA ALA A 38 19.33 16.29 8.38
C ALA A 38 18.88 14.81 8.44
N ARG A 39 17.84 14.55 9.23
CA ARG A 39 17.15 13.26 9.23
C ARG A 39 15.85 13.41 8.45
N GLU A 40 15.78 12.73 7.35
CA GLU A 40 14.61 12.70 6.48
C GLU A 40 14.02 11.30 6.42
N TRP A 41 12.71 11.21 6.38
CA TRP A 41 12.02 9.96 6.08
C TRP A 41 11.99 9.81 4.56
N VAL A 42 12.85 8.95 4.04
CA VAL A 42 12.85 8.64 2.61
C VAL A 42 12.07 7.33 2.43
N ARG A 43 11.06 7.37 1.57
CA ARG A 43 10.38 6.17 1.13
C ARG A 43 11.44 5.26 0.52
N ARG A 44 11.66 4.10 1.09
CA ARG A 44 12.46 3.07 0.44
C ARG A 44 11.70 2.68 -0.83
N GLY A 45 12.10 3.24 -1.94
CA GLY A 45 11.64 2.80 -3.24
C GLY A 45 12.22 1.40 -3.47
N ASP A 46 11.54 0.40 -2.97
CA ASP A 46 11.53 -0.84 -3.69
C ASP A 46 10.74 -0.52 -4.95
N ASP A 47 11.43 -0.12 -6.00
CA ASP A 47 10.86 -0.18 -7.35
C ASP A 47 10.35 -1.62 -7.48
N PRO A 48 9.04 -1.85 -7.56
CA PRO A 48 8.51 -3.18 -7.70
C PRO A 48 9.11 -3.70 -9.00
N LYS A 49 10.01 -4.69 -8.89
CA LYS A 49 10.46 -5.42 -10.07
C LYS A 49 9.19 -5.86 -10.79
N PRO A 50 9.00 -5.45 -12.04
CA PRO A 50 7.82 -5.90 -12.78
C PRO A 50 7.80 -7.42 -12.69
N PRO A 51 6.67 -8.04 -12.37
CA PRO A 51 6.57 -9.47 -12.23
C PRO A 51 7.08 -10.11 -13.53
N SER A 52 8.06 -10.97 -13.41
CA SER A 52 8.74 -11.63 -14.54
C SER A 52 7.85 -12.61 -15.32
N LYS A 53 6.62 -12.81 -14.88
CA LYS A 53 5.55 -13.49 -15.60
C LYS A 53 4.23 -12.77 -15.35
N ARG A 54 3.63 -12.22 -16.40
CA ARG A 54 2.20 -11.95 -16.46
C ARG A 54 1.51 -13.30 -16.27
N MET A 55 1.15 -13.66 -15.05
CA MET A 55 0.14 -14.67 -14.84
C MET A 55 -1.14 -14.07 -15.41
N ILE A 56 -1.59 -14.64 -16.54
CA ILE A 56 -2.91 -14.39 -17.10
C ILE A 56 -3.86 -14.94 -16.05
N TRP A 57 -4.42 -14.05 -15.24
CA TRP A 57 -5.59 -14.36 -14.46
C TRP A 57 -6.66 -14.69 -15.47
N GLU A 58 -7.16 -15.92 -15.46
CA GLU A 58 -8.41 -16.22 -16.13
C GLU A 58 -9.39 -15.14 -15.68
N GLN A 59 -9.83 -14.32 -16.62
CA GLN A 59 -10.81 -13.28 -16.33
C GLN A 59 -12.07 -14.05 -15.95
N ILE A 60 -12.27 -14.23 -14.65
CA ILE A 60 -13.52 -14.73 -14.12
C ILE A 60 -14.55 -13.73 -14.56
N SER A 61 -15.38 -14.11 -15.53
CA SER A 61 -16.50 -13.27 -15.97
C SER A 61 -17.45 -13.14 -14.78
N PRO A 62 -17.75 -11.91 -14.33
CA PRO A 62 -18.69 -11.73 -13.25
C PRO A 62 -20.08 -12.24 -13.67
N THR A 63 -20.87 -12.61 -12.69
CA THR A 63 -22.28 -12.90 -12.92
C THR A 63 -23.05 -11.60 -13.19
N ASN A 64 -24.24 -11.69 -13.78
CA ASN A 64 -25.07 -10.50 -14.05
C ASN A 64 -25.33 -9.67 -12.78
N GLU A 65 -25.50 -10.33 -11.64
CA GLU A 65 -25.70 -9.65 -10.35
C GLU A 65 -24.43 -8.93 -9.87
N GLN A 66 -23.27 -9.55 -10.07
CA GLN A 66 -21.97 -8.93 -9.75
C GLN A 66 -21.70 -7.74 -10.67
N ASP A 67 -21.98 -7.85 -11.97
CA ASP A 67 -21.83 -6.77 -12.93
C ASP A 67 -22.73 -5.58 -12.56
N ALA A 68 -23.99 -5.82 -12.24
CA ALA A 68 -24.89 -4.76 -11.80
C ALA A 68 -24.39 -4.04 -10.53
N ALA A 69 -23.80 -4.77 -9.59
CA ALA A 69 -23.20 -4.19 -8.39
C ALA A 69 -21.95 -3.37 -8.72
N ILE A 70 -21.08 -3.89 -9.60
CA ILE A 70 -19.84 -3.24 -10.04
C ILE A 70 -20.15 -1.93 -10.76
N GLU A 71 -21.08 -1.93 -11.72
CA GLU A 71 -21.51 -0.75 -12.47
C GLU A 71 -22.03 0.37 -11.55
N ARG A 72 -22.81 0.02 -10.53
CA ARG A 72 -23.30 1.01 -9.56
C ARG A 72 -22.17 1.63 -8.76
N ILE A 73 -21.18 0.82 -8.33
CA ILE A 73 -20.01 1.30 -7.60
C ILE A 73 -19.13 2.19 -8.50
N TYR A 74 -18.90 1.78 -9.74
CA TYR A 74 -18.11 2.55 -10.71
C TYR A 74 -18.76 3.91 -10.96
N GLY A 75 -20.08 3.94 -11.22
CA GLY A 75 -20.79 5.18 -11.42
C GLY A 75 -20.72 6.15 -10.22
N ALA A 76 -20.68 5.63 -9.00
CA ALA A 76 -20.47 6.45 -7.81
C ALA A 76 -19.03 6.96 -7.70
N LEU A 77 -18.05 6.10 -8.00
CA LEU A 77 -16.64 6.48 -8.01
C LEU A 77 -16.34 7.55 -9.06
N ASP A 78 -16.93 7.44 -10.25
CA ASP A 78 -16.74 8.39 -11.37
C ASP A 78 -17.30 9.77 -11.04
N ARG A 79 -18.47 9.83 -10.40
CA ARG A 79 -19.07 11.11 -9.96
C ARG A 79 -18.30 11.80 -8.84
N GLY A 80 -17.39 11.10 -8.18
CA GLY A 80 -16.75 11.55 -6.97
C GLY A 80 -17.65 11.38 -5.73
N LEU A 81 -17.10 10.76 -4.69
CA LEU A 81 -17.83 10.55 -3.44
C LEU A 81 -18.00 11.89 -2.72
N CYS A 82 -19.17 12.52 -2.88
CA CYS A 82 -19.51 13.72 -2.12
C CYS A 82 -20.04 13.30 -0.73
N PRO A 83 -19.48 13.82 0.38
CA PRO A 83 -20.04 13.61 1.70
C PRO A 83 -21.53 13.99 1.73
N GLY A 84 -22.38 13.06 2.19
CA GLY A 84 -23.83 13.29 2.30
C GLY A 84 -24.65 12.87 1.09
N SER A 85 -24.06 12.36 0.00
CA SER A 85 -24.82 11.74 -1.07
C SER A 85 -25.27 10.32 -0.69
N SER A 86 -26.41 9.85 -1.25
CA SER A 86 -26.91 8.48 -1.05
C SER A 86 -25.96 7.40 -1.58
N ASP A 87 -25.02 7.78 -2.44
CA ASP A 87 -24.08 6.88 -3.10
C ASP A 87 -22.73 6.78 -2.37
N THR A 88 -22.65 7.19 -1.10
CA THR A 88 -21.41 7.16 -0.32
C THR A 88 -21.13 5.81 0.34
N ALA A 89 -22.11 4.92 0.41
CA ALA A 89 -21.99 3.60 1.01
C ALA A 89 -22.77 2.56 0.22
N PHE A 90 -22.17 1.38 0.05
CA PHE A 90 -22.79 0.22 -0.60
C PHE A 90 -22.74 -0.98 0.33
N LEU A 91 -23.86 -1.66 0.49
CA LEU A 91 -23.94 -2.95 1.15
C LEU A 91 -24.00 -4.05 0.09
N ILE A 92 -22.97 -4.90 0.04
CA ILE A 92 -22.96 -6.08 -0.83
C ILE A 92 -23.39 -7.28 0.01
N HIS A 93 -24.60 -7.76 -0.23
CA HIS A 93 -25.16 -8.92 0.42
C HIS A 93 -25.01 -10.17 -0.46
N GLY A 94 -24.60 -11.30 0.15
CA GLY A 94 -24.46 -12.58 -0.54
C GLY A 94 -23.88 -13.66 0.38
N VAL A 95 -24.12 -14.92 0.05
CA VAL A 95 -23.58 -16.07 0.81
C VAL A 95 -22.07 -16.17 0.71
N THR A 96 -21.45 -16.97 1.56
CA THR A 96 -20.04 -17.28 1.46
C THR A 96 -19.76 -17.97 0.11
N GLY A 97 -18.69 -17.54 -0.58
CA GLY A 97 -18.37 -18.09 -1.91
C GLY A 97 -19.12 -17.43 -3.08
N SER A 98 -20.04 -16.48 -2.86
CA SER A 98 -20.76 -15.76 -3.95
C SER A 98 -19.89 -14.80 -4.77
N GLY A 99 -18.58 -14.73 -4.50
CA GLY A 99 -17.66 -13.86 -5.24
C GLY A 99 -17.69 -12.39 -4.84
N LYS A 100 -18.18 -12.03 -3.65
CA LYS A 100 -18.13 -10.64 -3.12
C LYS A 100 -16.74 -10.02 -3.20
N THR A 101 -15.72 -10.83 -2.95
CA THR A 101 -14.32 -10.38 -3.01
C THR A 101 -13.96 -9.86 -4.40
N GLU A 102 -14.45 -10.49 -5.46
CA GLU A 102 -14.21 -10.03 -6.84
C GLU A 102 -14.79 -8.63 -7.08
N VAL A 103 -15.99 -8.35 -6.55
CA VAL A 103 -16.59 -7.02 -6.63
C VAL A 103 -15.73 -5.97 -5.93
N TYR A 104 -15.20 -6.26 -4.73
CA TYR A 104 -14.30 -5.35 -4.02
C TYR A 104 -12.99 -5.11 -4.78
N LEU A 105 -12.42 -6.16 -5.34
CA LEU A 105 -11.16 -6.05 -6.07
C LEU A 105 -11.34 -5.22 -7.35
N ARG A 106 -12.44 -5.37 -8.07
CA ARG A 106 -12.76 -4.53 -9.24
C ARG A 106 -13.01 -3.08 -8.86
N ALA A 107 -13.68 -2.82 -7.74
CA ALA A 107 -13.82 -1.46 -7.23
C ALA A 107 -12.45 -0.81 -6.90
N LEU A 108 -11.52 -1.57 -6.31
CA LEU A 108 -10.15 -1.11 -6.06
C LEU A 108 -9.38 -0.86 -7.36
N GLU A 109 -9.51 -1.72 -8.38
CA GLU A 109 -8.91 -1.48 -9.69
C GLU A 109 -9.39 -0.17 -10.30
N HIS A 110 -10.69 0.08 -10.25
CA HIS A 110 -11.28 1.30 -10.77
C HIS A 110 -10.77 2.55 -10.00
N CYS A 111 -10.68 2.47 -8.68
CA CYS A 111 -10.05 3.53 -7.88
C CYS A 111 -8.62 3.83 -8.34
N ILE A 112 -7.82 2.80 -8.63
CA ILE A 112 -6.44 2.95 -9.10
C ILE A 112 -6.40 3.59 -10.49
N VAL A 113 -7.31 3.22 -11.40
CA VAL A 113 -7.44 3.83 -12.73
C VAL A 113 -7.76 5.32 -12.62
N LEU A 114 -8.62 5.70 -11.65
CA LEU A 114 -8.93 7.10 -11.35
C LEU A 114 -7.81 7.85 -10.61
N GLY A 115 -6.64 7.24 -10.41
CA GLY A 115 -5.52 7.84 -9.68
C GLY A 115 -5.75 7.95 -8.17
N ARG A 116 -6.71 7.22 -7.62
CA ARG A 116 -7.07 7.21 -6.20
C ARG A 116 -6.43 6.03 -5.47
N LYS A 117 -6.44 6.10 -4.15
CA LYS A 117 -6.04 5.01 -3.25
C LYS A 117 -7.29 4.35 -2.68
N GLY A 118 -7.21 3.04 -2.38
CA GLY A 118 -8.26 2.30 -1.70
C GLY A 118 -7.74 1.63 -0.43
N ILE A 119 -8.60 1.45 0.55
CA ILE A 119 -8.32 0.71 1.78
C ILE A 119 -9.27 -0.48 1.84
N LEU A 120 -8.72 -1.69 1.94
CA LEU A 120 -9.47 -2.91 2.16
C LEU A 120 -9.30 -3.32 3.63
N LEU A 121 -10.38 -3.21 4.41
CA LEU A 121 -10.41 -3.68 5.79
C LEU A 121 -10.88 -5.13 5.83
N VAL A 122 -10.07 -5.99 6.42
CA VAL A 122 -10.40 -7.41 6.61
C VAL A 122 -10.17 -7.81 8.06
N PRO A 123 -10.99 -8.69 8.64
CA PRO A 123 -10.70 -9.28 9.94
C PRO A 123 -9.36 -10.02 9.89
N GLU A 124 -8.57 -9.99 10.98
CA GLU A 124 -7.25 -10.65 11.05
C GLU A 124 -7.33 -12.14 10.70
N ILE A 125 -8.39 -12.82 11.13
CA ILE A 125 -8.63 -14.24 10.83
C ILE A 125 -8.91 -14.52 9.34
N ALA A 126 -9.35 -13.52 8.59
CA ALA A 126 -9.61 -13.62 7.15
C ALA A 126 -8.39 -13.22 6.31
N LEU A 127 -7.37 -12.61 6.92
CA LEU A 127 -6.14 -12.21 6.25
C LEU A 127 -5.20 -13.40 6.11
N THR A 128 -5.53 -14.30 5.20
CA THR A 128 -4.69 -15.47 4.92
C THR A 128 -3.52 -15.12 3.98
N ALA A 129 -2.45 -15.91 4.04
CA ALA A 129 -1.34 -15.78 3.09
C ALA A 129 -1.81 -15.90 1.63
N GLN A 130 -2.84 -16.69 1.38
CA GLN A 130 -3.47 -16.83 0.06
C GLN A 130 -4.11 -15.51 -0.39
N MET A 131 -4.85 -14.82 0.48
CA MET A 131 -5.47 -13.54 0.15
C MET A 131 -4.43 -12.47 -0.15
N VAL A 132 -3.37 -12.41 0.66
CA VAL A 132 -2.24 -11.49 0.44
C VAL A 132 -1.55 -11.78 -0.90
N SER A 133 -1.32 -13.05 -1.21
CA SER A 133 -0.80 -13.47 -2.52
C SER A 133 -1.70 -13.01 -3.67
N HIS A 134 -3.01 -13.21 -3.55
CA HIS A 134 -3.97 -12.78 -4.56
C HIS A 134 -3.93 -11.26 -4.79
N LEU A 135 -3.89 -10.47 -3.72
CA LEU A 135 -3.79 -9.02 -3.81
C LEU A 135 -2.49 -8.59 -4.49
N ASN A 136 -1.36 -9.16 -4.11
CA ASN A 136 -0.06 -8.82 -4.69
C ASN A 136 0.05 -9.20 -6.17
N LEU A 137 -0.58 -10.30 -6.57
CA LEU A 137 -0.62 -10.71 -7.96
C LEU A 137 -1.52 -9.79 -8.80
N ARG A 138 -2.66 -9.34 -8.26
CA ARG A 138 -3.60 -8.46 -8.96
C ARG A 138 -3.09 -7.02 -9.01
N PHE A 139 -2.45 -6.56 -7.95
CA PHE A 139 -1.92 -5.20 -7.81
C PHE A 139 -0.41 -5.20 -7.54
N PRO A 140 0.42 -5.62 -8.49
CA PRO A 140 1.85 -5.80 -8.26
C PRO A 140 2.50 -4.47 -7.86
N GLY A 141 3.17 -4.50 -6.70
CA GLY A 141 3.87 -3.34 -6.16
C GLY A 141 2.98 -2.18 -5.66
N ARG A 142 1.66 -2.39 -5.57
CA ARG A 142 0.70 -1.37 -5.13
C ARG A 142 -0.02 -1.73 -3.83
N VAL A 143 0.27 -2.89 -3.25
CA VAL A 143 -0.34 -3.36 -2.00
C VAL A 143 0.57 -3.07 -0.84
N ALA A 144 0.04 -2.37 0.16
CA ALA A 144 0.68 -2.20 1.45
C ALA A 144 -0.19 -2.90 2.51
N LEU A 145 0.42 -3.78 3.30
CA LEU A 145 -0.27 -4.50 4.36
C LEU A 145 -0.01 -3.80 5.69
N MET A 146 -1.07 -3.55 6.47
CA MET A 146 -0.97 -3.00 7.82
C MET A 146 -1.74 -3.90 8.80
N HIS A 147 -1.14 -4.24 9.93
CA HIS A 147 -1.77 -5.05 10.98
C HIS A 147 -1.30 -4.63 12.37
N SER A 148 -2.00 -5.10 13.40
CA SER A 148 -1.81 -4.70 14.81
C SER A 148 -0.42 -5.03 15.38
N ALA A 149 0.25 -6.07 14.87
CA ALA A 149 1.57 -6.46 15.32
C ALA A 149 2.73 -5.59 14.77
N MET A 150 2.45 -4.64 13.89
CA MET A 150 3.45 -3.72 13.35
C MET A 150 3.75 -2.60 14.33
N SER A 151 5.02 -2.20 14.39
CA SER A 151 5.43 -1.03 15.18
C SER A 151 4.88 0.27 14.56
N ALA A 152 4.75 1.32 15.39
CA ALA A 152 4.32 2.63 14.91
C ALA A 152 5.19 3.20 13.79
N VAL A 153 6.47 2.84 13.77
CA VAL A 153 7.42 3.27 12.72
C VAL A 153 7.11 2.57 11.40
N GLU A 154 6.84 1.27 11.42
CA GLU A 154 6.46 0.50 10.23
C GLU A 154 5.12 0.97 9.67
N GLN A 155 4.12 1.20 10.54
CA GLN A 155 2.82 1.75 10.14
C GLN A 155 2.97 3.12 9.47
N PHE A 156 3.79 3.99 10.04
CA PHE A 156 4.07 5.30 9.46
C PHE A 156 4.73 5.19 8.08
N GLN A 157 5.70 4.28 7.89
CA GLN A 157 6.37 4.07 6.61
C GLN A 157 5.42 3.58 5.51
N ILE A 158 4.39 2.81 5.88
CA ILE A 158 3.39 2.31 4.94
C ILE A 158 2.40 3.40 4.58
N TRP A 159 2.02 4.25 5.54
CA TRP A 159 0.99 5.27 5.34
C TRP A 159 1.47 6.44 4.46
N TRP A 160 2.73 6.82 4.60
CA TRP A 160 3.35 7.94 3.85
C TRP A 160 4.07 7.47 2.59
#